data_92809db4037ff60f726f1dc701601e81
#
_entry.id   92809db4037ff60f726f1dc701601e81
#
_cell.length_a   1.000
_cell.length_b   1.000
_cell.length_c   1.000
_cell.angle_alpha   90.00
_cell.angle_beta   90.00
_cell.angle_gamma   90.00
#
_symmetry.space_group_name_H-M   'P 1'
#
loop_
_entity.id
_entity.type
_entity.pdbx_description
1 polymer ?
#
loop_
_entity_poly.entity_id
_entity_poly.type
_entity_poly.pdbx_seq_one_letter_code
_entity_poly.pdbx_strand_id
1 'polypeptide(L)'
;MGRLSGKVAFITGGARGQGRSHAIRLAQDGADIVVSDVCGPVEGNMVKDSTPEDLQETARLVKETGQRVLTREVDVRDLSALQSLADDAMAQFGRMDVVVANAGVLAWGRAWELSSDEWRSVIDVNLTGVFHTIRATVPHLIEQGQGGSVILISSSAGLKGQPFTLHYTAAKHGVVGICRGLANELGEYDIRVNSVHPAGVRTAMMEVPGLWKMIQEKAETLGPIFMNTLPYESMDPEDISATVAWLASDDARYITGAQIPVDFGTCNR
;
A
#
# COMPACT_ATOMS: atom_id res chain seq x y z
N MET A 1 -27.15 -1.40 1.95
CA MET A 1 -26.02 -0.74 2.63
C MET A 1 -24.74 -1.37 2.13
N GLY A 2 -23.71 -0.56 1.89
CA GLY A 2 -22.39 -1.06 1.49
C GLY A 2 -21.72 -1.84 2.65
N ARG A 3 -20.78 -2.74 2.32
CA ARG A 3 -20.08 -3.59 3.29
C ARG A 3 -19.27 -2.81 4.34
N LEU A 4 -18.95 -1.54 4.05
CA LEU A 4 -18.18 -0.64 4.92
C LEU A 4 -18.99 0.59 5.36
N SER A 5 -20.33 0.53 5.31
CA SER A 5 -21.19 1.65 5.71
C SER A 5 -20.91 2.09 7.15
N GLY A 6 -20.60 3.38 7.33
CA GLY A 6 -20.29 3.98 8.63
C GLY A 6 -18.88 3.70 9.16
N LYS A 7 -18.01 3.07 8.36
CA LYS A 7 -16.59 2.87 8.65
C LYS A 7 -15.76 4.04 8.11
N VAL A 8 -14.55 4.20 8.62
CA VAL A 8 -13.57 5.18 8.16
C VAL A 8 -12.29 4.46 7.76
N ALA A 9 -11.79 4.74 6.54
CA ALA A 9 -10.56 4.15 6.02
C ALA A 9 -9.45 5.20 5.87
N PHE A 10 -8.29 4.94 6.46
CA PHE A 10 -7.07 5.75 6.36
C PHE A 10 -6.11 5.12 5.35
N ILE A 11 -5.72 5.89 4.31
CA ILE A 11 -4.95 5.37 3.17
C ILE A 11 -3.76 6.28 2.91
N THR A 12 -2.54 5.72 2.82
CA THR A 12 -1.34 6.45 2.42
C THR A 12 -0.97 6.19 0.96
N GLY A 13 -0.37 7.17 0.27
CA GLY A 13 -0.01 7.06 -1.14
C GLY A 13 -1.24 7.04 -2.06
N GLY A 14 -2.23 7.90 -1.78
CA GLY A 14 -3.54 7.84 -2.40
C GLY A 14 -3.81 8.84 -3.51
N ALA A 15 -2.83 9.62 -3.94
CA ALA A 15 -3.01 10.59 -5.01
C ALA A 15 -3.31 9.92 -6.37
N ARG A 16 -2.83 8.70 -6.59
CA ARG A 16 -2.97 7.99 -7.87
C ARG A 16 -2.83 6.46 -7.72
N GLY A 17 -2.92 5.75 -8.84
CA GLY A 17 -2.65 4.31 -8.93
C GLY A 17 -3.47 3.47 -7.96
N GLN A 18 -2.84 2.53 -7.26
CA GLN A 18 -3.52 1.63 -6.35
C GLN A 18 -4.19 2.38 -5.20
N GLY A 19 -3.51 3.36 -4.56
CA GLY A 19 -4.08 4.09 -3.43
C GLY A 19 -5.34 4.88 -3.78
N ARG A 20 -5.37 5.53 -4.96
CA ARG A 20 -6.61 6.16 -5.49
C ARG A 20 -7.72 5.13 -5.69
N SER A 21 -7.39 4.01 -6.32
CA SER A 21 -8.35 2.93 -6.55
C SER A 21 -8.89 2.34 -5.25
N HIS A 22 -8.04 2.16 -4.22
CA HIS A 22 -8.47 1.73 -2.89
C HIS A 22 -9.44 2.74 -2.27
N ALA A 23 -9.11 4.04 -2.33
CA ALA A 23 -9.97 5.10 -1.79
C ALA A 23 -11.36 5.10 -2.44
N ILE A 24 -11.42 5.04 -3.76
CA ILE A 24 -12.67 4.99 -4.51
C ILE A 24 -13.46 3.72 -4.17
N ARG A 25 -12.82 2.56 -4.16
CA ARG A 25 -13.49 1.28 -3.91
C ARG A 25 -14.04 1.19 -2.49
N LEU A 26 -13.26 1.58 -1.46
CA LEU A 26 -13.75 1.56 -0.08
C LEU A 26 -14.89 2.58 0.11
N ALA A 27 -14.84 3.72 -0.57
CA ALA A 27 -15.93 4.70 -0.57
C ALA A 27 -17.20 4.15 -1.25
N GLN A 28 -17.09 3.45 -2.38
CA GLN A 28 -18.21 2.76 -3.03
C GLN A 28 -18.84 1.70 -2.13
N ASP A 29 -18.03 1.05 -1.29
CA ASP A 29 -18.50 0.08 -0.28
C ASP A 29 -19.05 0.79 0.99
N GLY A 30 -19.04 2.15 1.05
CA GLY A 30 -19.71 2.97 2.07
C GLY A 30 -18.82 3.57 3.14
N ALA A 31 -17.50 3.48 3.03
CA ALA A 31 -16.58 4.07 3.98
C ALA A 31 -16.32 5.55 3.71
N ASP A 32 -16.22 6.37 4.76
CA ASP A 32 -15.57 7.68 4.70
C ASP A 32 -14.05 7.50 4.56
N ILE A 33 -13.38 8.43 3.87
CA ILE A 33 -11.98 8.27 3.48
C ILE A 33 -11.09 9.35 4.07
N VAL A 34 -9.97 8.93 4.66
CA VAL A 34 -8.79 9.76 4.94
C VAL A 34 -7.70 9.33 3.99
N VAL A 35 -7.18 10.24 3.18
CA VAL A 35 -6.18 9.90 2.17
C VAL A 35 -5.05 10.91 2.14
N SER A 36 -3.81 10.42 2.13
CA SER A 36 -2.61 11.24 2.04
C SER A 36 -1.68 10.79 0.93
N ASP A 37 -0.87 11.72 0.47
CA ASP A 37 0.23 11.47 -0.46
C ASP A 37 1.30 12.54 -0.26
N VAL A 38 2.54 12.28 -0.67
CA VAL A 38 3.64 13.27 -0.59
C VAL A 38 3.44 14.42 -1.57
N CYS A 39 2.77 14.18 -2.69
CA CYS A 39 2.48 15.15 -3.75
C CYS A 39 3.72 15.92 -4.23
N GLY A 40 4.85 15.23 -4.36
CA GLY A 40 6.10 15.85 -4.74
C GLY A 40 7.22 14.84 -4.95
N PRO A 41 8.43 15.31 -5.28
CA PRO A 41 9.56 14.45 -5.57
C PRO A 41 10.05 13.70 -4.33
N VAL A 42 10.41 12.45 -4.55
CA VAL A 42 11.14 11.63 -3.58
C VAL A 42 12.49 11.30 -4.17
N GLU A 43 13.54 11.74 -3.51
CA GLU A 43 14.92 11.52 -3.96
C GLU A 43 15.18 10.02 -4.19
N GLY A 44 15.83 9.66 -5.30
CA GLY A 44 16.12 8.27 -5.68
C GLY A 44 14.90 7.47 -6.16
N ASN A 45 13.70 8.04 -6.20
CA ASN A 45 12.54 7.40 -6.81
C ASN A 45 12.60 7.54 -8.34
N MET A 46 12.35 6.46 -9.05
CA MET A 46 12.29 6.46 -10.53
C MET A 46 10.85 6.47 -11.07
N VAL A 47 9.86 6.38 -10.20
CA VAL A 47 8.45 6.50 -10.58
C VAL A 47 8.11 7.98 -10.72
N LYS A 48 7.34 8.35 -11.76
CA LYS A 48 6.85 9.73 -11.92
C LYS A 48 6.22 10.22 -10.61
N ASP A 49 6.48 11.45 -10.21
CA ASP A 49 5.95 12.02 -8.98
C ASP A 49 4.43 12.22 -9.06
N SER A 50 3.75 12.15 -7.91
CA SER A 50 2.38 12.59 -7.73
C SER A 50 2.33 14.10 -7.52
N THR A 51 1.17 14.70 -7.75
CA THR A 51 0.95 16.14 -7.58
C THR A 51 -0.21 16.42 -6.64
N PRO A 52 -0.33 17.66 -6.09
CA PRO A 52 -1.50 18.07 -5.33
C PRO A 52 -2.81 17.91 -6.12
N GLU A 53 -2.79 18.17 -7.43
CA GLU A 53 -3.96 17.99 -8.31
C GLU A 53 -4.36 16.52 -8.42
N ASP A 54 -3.41 15.58 -8.43
CA ASP A 54 -3.70 14.15 -8.39
C ASP A 54 -4.45 13.77 -7.10
N LEU A 55 -4.06 14.33 -5.94
CA LEU A 55 -4.73 14.08 -4.67
C LEU A 55 -6.12 14.72 -4.62
N GLN A 56 -6.27 15.93 -5.18
CA GLN A 56 -7.58 16.59 -5.32
C GLN A 56 -8.52 15.80 -6.23
N GLU A 57 -8.01 15.21 -7.30
CA GLU A 57 -8.81 14.33 -8.17
C GLU A 57 -9.29 13.08 -7.43
N THR A 58 -8.45 12.47 -6.58
CA THR A 58 -8.88 11.38 -5.71
C THR A 58 -10.01 11.82 -4.79
N ALA A 59 -9.89 13.01 -4.18
CA ALA A 59 -10.93 13.56 -3.32
C ALA A 59 -12.25 13.80 -4.07
N ARG A 60 -12.16 14.30 -5.30
CA ARG A 60 -13.33 14.53 -6.17
C ARG A 60 -14.06 13.21 -6.45
N LEU A 61 -13.32 12.17 -6.86
CA LEU A 61 -13.86 10.85 -7.17
C LEU A 61 -14.48 10.15 -5.94
N VAL A 62 -13.89 10.32 -4.76
CA VAL A 62 -14.49 9.82 -3.51
C VAL A 62 -15.80 10.52 -3.21
N LYS A 63 -15.87 11.87 -3.34
CA LYS A 63 -17.11 12.65 -3.11
C LYS A 63 -18.24 12.24 -4.05
N GLU A 64 -17.93 11.83 -5.27
CA GLU A 64 -18.92 11.34 -6.24
C GLU A 64 -19.61 10.04 -5.78
N THR A 65 -19.02 9.27 -4.88
CA THR A 65 -19.66 8.10 -4.25
C THR A 65 -20.66 8.50 -3.15
N GLY A 66 -20.71 9.77 -2.75
CA GLY A 66 -21.52 10.27 -1.65
C GLY A 66 -20.82 10.22 -0.28
N GLN A 67 -19.57 9.78 -0.19
CA GLN A 67 -18.81 9.66 1.06
C GLN A 67 -18.01 10.93 1.37
N ARG A 68 -17.72 11.15 2.64
CA ARG A 68 -16.85 12.24 3.09
C ARG A 68 -15.38 11.87 2.85
N VAL A 69 -14.54 12.88 2.62
CA VAL A 69 -13.10 12.69 2.45
C VAL A 69 -12.32 13.78 3.16
N LEU A 70 -11.23 13.37 3.82
CA LEU A 70 -10.18 14.23 4.35
C LEU A 70 -8.90 13.94 3.55
N THR A 71 -8.31 14.98 2.97
CA THR A 71 -7.03 14.87 2.24
C THR A 71 -5.96 15.72 2.89
N ARG A 72 -4.71 15.23 2.86
CA ARG A 72 -3.55 16.01 3.28
C ARG A 72 -2.30 15.57 2.51
N GLU A 73 -1.48 16.54 2.14
CA GLU A 73 -0.13 16.28 1.66
C GLU A 73 0.73 15.87 2.86
N VAL A 74 1.18 14.61 2.88
CA VAL A 74 2.02 14.03 3.95
C VAL A 74 3.01 13.05 3.35
N ASP A 75 4.28 13.24 3.70
CA ASP A 75 5.32 12.26 3.46
C ASP A 75 5.28 11.20 4.58
N VAL A 76 5.18 9.92 4.23
CA VAL A 76 5.15 8.82 5.21
C VAL A 76 6.45 8.68 6.02
N ARG A 77 7.52 9.34 5.61
CA ARG A 77 8.77 9.44 6.38
C ARG A 77 8.64 10.39 7.57
N ASP A 78 7.67 11.31 7.55
CA ASP A 78 7.36 12.23 8.66
C ASP A 78 6.28 11.65 9.58
N LEU A 79 6.73 11.01 10.66
CA LEU A 79 5.83 10.44 11.66
C LEU A 79 4.92 11.50 12.30
N SER A 80 5.43 12.70 12.55
CA SER A 80 4.66 13.75 13.23
C SER A 80 3.51 14.26 12.35
N ALA A 81 3.75 14.39 11.06
CA ALA A 81 2.72 14.75 10.09
C ALA A 81 1.64 13.66 9.96
N LEU A 82 2.03 12.38 9.96
CA LEU A 82 1.09 11.26 9.97
C LEU A 82 0.24 11.21 11.25
N GLN A 83 0.84 11.44 12.42
CA GLN A 83 0.12 11.51 13.69
C GLN A 83 -0.90 12.65 13.68
N SER A 84 -0.48 13.85 13.26
CA SER A 84 -1.39 14.99 13.12
C SER A 84 -2.57 14.69 12.18
N LEU A 85 -2.33 13.99 11.07
CA LEU A 85 -3.41 13.58 10.16
C LEU A 85 -4.35 12.55 10.81
N ALA A 86 -3.82 11.62 11.60
CA ALA A 86 -4.64 10.64 12.31
C ALA A 86 -5.51 11.32 13.37
N ASP A 87 -4.96 12.29 14.13
CA ASP A 87 -5.70 13.08 15.10
C ASP A 87 -6.83 13.88 14.43
N ASP A 88 -6.57 14.52 13.28
CA ASP A 88 -7.59 15.23 12.52
C ASP A 88 -8.67 14.28 11.99
N ALA A 89 -8.30 13.08 11.57
CA ALA A 89 -9.25 12.06 11.15
C ALA A 89 -10.20 11.68 12.29
N MET A 90 -9.65 11.46 13.49
CA MET A 90 -10.47 11.19 14.71
C MET A 90 -11.35 12.38 15.06
N ALA A 91 -10.83 13.61 15.01
CA ALA A 91 -11.61 14.81 15.28
C ALA A 91 -12.77 15.01 14.28
N GLN A 92 -12.55 14.71 13.00
CA GLN A 92 -13.53 14.92 11.93
C GLN A 92 -14.57 13.80 11.83
N PHE A 93 -14.16 12.55 11.98
CA PHE A 93 -15.01 11.38 11.72
C PHE A 93 -15.42 10.65 13.01
N GLY A 94 -14.71 10.86 14.13
CA GLY A 94 -14.97 10.23 15.42
C GLY A 94 -14.54 8.76 15.50
N ARG A 95 -13.95 8.20 14.45
CA ARG A 95 -13.52 6.80 14.38
C ARG A 95 -12.49 6.55 13.26
N MET A 96 -11.81 5.42 13.37
CA MET A 96 -10.97 4.83 12.33
C MET A 96 -11.16 3.30 12.38
N ASP A 97 -11.39 2.65 11.25
CA ASP A 97 -11.71 1.20 11.20
C ASP A 97 -10.76 0.42 10.31
N VAL A 98 -10.28 1.07 9.24
CA VAL A 98 -9.43 0.46 8.23
C VAL A 98 -8.20 1.32 8.03
N VAL A 99 -7.02 0.70 8.04
CA VAL A 99 -5.76 1.35 7.70
C VAL A 99 -5.15 0.63 6.51
N VAL A 100 -4.85 1.36 5.43
CA VAL A 100 -4.18 0.85 4.24
C VAL A 100 -2.82 1.55 4.10
N ALA A 101 -1.75 0.89 4.54
CA ALA A 101 -0.39 1.36 4.34
C ALA A 101 0.05 0.99 2.92
N ASN A 102 -0.19 1.92 1.98
CA ASN A 102 -0.02 1.70 0.55
C ASN A 102 1.13 2.50 -0.07
N ALA A 103 1.52 3.65 0.50
CA ALA A 103 2.59 4.49 -0.05
C ALA A 103 3.84 3.68 -0.40
N GLY A 104 4.40 3.93 -1.57
CA GLY A 104 5.58 3.21 -2.03
C GLY A 104 6.23 3.85 -3.25
N VAL A 105 7.53 3.66 -3.34
CA VAL A 105 8.41 4.10 -4.43
C VAL A 105 9.16 2.91 -5.01
N LEU A 106 9.69 3.07 -6.22
CA LEU A 106 10.51 2.07 -6.87
C LEU A 106 11.73 2.74 -7.53
N ALA A 107 12.89 2.15 -7.29
CA ALA A 107 14.10 2.35 -8.06
C ALA A 107 14.70 0.99 -8.42
N TRP A 108 15.62 0.95 -9.36
CA TRP A 108 16.30 -0.26 -9.76
C TRP A 108 17.77 -0.01 -10.06
N GLY A 109 18.57 -1.03 -9.88
CA GLY A 109 19.99 -1.02 -10.13
C GLY A 109 20.61 -2.35 -9.73
N ARG A 110 21.84 -2.59 -10.13
CA ARG A 110 22.56 -3.75 -9.64
C ARG A 110 22.93 -3.55 -8.18
N ALA A 111 22.79 -4.58 -7.37
CA ALA A 111 22.97 -4.50 -5.92
C ALA A 111 24.31 -3.86 -5.50
N TRP A 112 25.37 -4.09 -6.26
CA TRP A 112 26.71 -3.56 -5.98
C TRP A 112 26.98 -2.17 -6.57
N GLU A 113 26.01 -1.59 -7.31
CA GLU A 113 26.04 -0.25 -7.90
C GLU A 113 25.12 0.73 -7.17
N LEU A 114 24.17 0.22 -6.36
CA LEU A 114 23.26 1.05 -5.59
C LEU A 114 24.03 1.90 -4.57
N SER A 115 23.78 3.19 -4.57
CA SER A 115 24.27 4.11 -3.55
C SER A 115 23.53 3.88 -2.22
N SER A 116 24.16 4.34 -1.12
CA SER A 116 23.51 4.32 0.20
C SER A 116 22.25 5.19 0.25
N ASP A 117 22.17 6.24 -0.54
CA ASP A 117 21.03 7.15 -0.55
C ASP A 117 19.85 6.56 -1.32
N GLU A 118 20.08 5.90 -2.47
CA GLU A 118 19.06 5.13 -3.17
C GLU A 118 18.51 4.00 -2.29
N TRP A 119 19.40 3.29 -1.57
CA TRP A 119 18.98 2.27 -0.61
C TRP A 119 18.08 2.86 0.46
N ARG A 120 18.51 3.94 1.15
CA ARG A 120 17.76 4.59 2.22
C ARG A 120 16.41 5.08 1.73
N SER A 121 16.36 5.77 0.60
CA SER A 121 15.13 6.33 0.04
C SER A 121 14.04 5.27 -0.11
N VAL A 122 14.39 4.11 -0.68
CA VAL A 122 13.42 3.01 -0.87
C VAL A 122 13.04 2.36 0.46
N ILE A 123 13.98 2.13 1.38
CA ILE A 123 13.70 1.57 2.71
C ILE A 123 12.84 2.53 3.54
N ASP A 124 13.16 3.82 3.53
CA ASP A 124 12.47 4.81 4.35
C ASP A 124 11.00 4.99 3.94
N VAL A 125 10.69 4.92 2.65
CA VAL A 125 9.29 4.98 2.20
C VAL A 125 8.60 3.62 2.35
N ASN A 126 9.18 2.54 1.79
CA ASN A 126 8.46 1.26 1.64
C ASN A 126 8.44 0.38 2.90
N LEU A 127 9.30 0.66 3.90
CA LEU A 127 9.36 -0.09 5.15
C LEU A 127 9.15 0.82 6.36
N THR A 128 9.99 1.84 6.54
CA THR A 128 9.88 2.78 7.67
C THR A 128 8.55 3.55 7.60
N GLY A 129 8.12 3.97 6.40
CA GLY A 129 6.84 4.65 6.19
C GLY A 129 5.62 3.78 6.52
N VAL A 130 5.71 2.46 6.27
CA VAL A 130 4.68 1.51 6.73
C VAL A 130 4.65 1.46 8.26
N PHE A 131 5.81 1.35 8.91
CA PHE A 131 5.91 1.41 10.37
C PHE A 131 5.39 2.73 10.93
N HIS A 132 5.70 3.88 10.33
CA HIS A 132 5.18 5.19 10.73
C HIS A 132 3.66 5.26 10.59
N THR A 133 3.09 4.72 9.51
CA THR A 133 1.64 4.66 9.30
C THR A 133 0.97 3.87 10.43
N ILE A 134 1.51 2.70 10.78
CA ILE A 134 1.04 1.87 11.89
C ILE A 134 1.13 2.64 13.21
N ARG A 135 2.28 3.25 13.49
CA ARG A 135 2.53 3.98 14.74
C ARG A 135 1.63 5.21 14.90
N ALA A 136 1.22 5.83 13.80
CA ALA A 136 0.31 6.97 13.81
C ALA A 136 -1.16 6.56 14.00
N THR A 137 -1.57 5.38 13.54
CA THR A 137 -2.98 5.00 13.44
C THR A 137 -3.43 3.96 14.45
N VAL A 138 -2.59 2.96 14.76
CA VAL A 138 -2.95 1.85 15.64
C VAL A 138 -3.35 2.28 17.06
N PRO A 139 -2.71 3.27 17.71
CA PRO A 139 -3.17 3.74 19.01
C PRO A 139 -4.64 4.17 19.03
N HIS A 140 -5.13 4.83 17.99
CA HIS A 140 -6.53 5.24 17.86
C HIS A 140 -7.48 4.04 17.70
N LEU A 141 -7.09 3.00 16.94
CA LEU A 141 -7.89 1.78 16.83
C LEU A 141 -7.99 1.06 18.18
N ILE A 142 -6.89 0.98 18.94
CA ILE A 142 -6.86 0.37 20.27
C ILE A 142 -7.74 1.15 21.24
N GLU A 143 -7.57 2.48 21.33
CA GLU A 143 -8.34 3.34 22.22
C GLU A 143 -9.84 3.31 21.91
N GLN A 144 -10.20 3.25 20.62
CA GLN A 144 -11.57 3.11 20.17
C GLN A 144 -12.24 1.81 20.65
N GLY A 145 -11.50 0.70 20.78
CA GLY A 145 -11.98 -0.58 21.29
C GLY A 145 -13.06 -1.26 20.46
N GLN A 146 -13.10 -1.00 19.14
CA GLN A 146 -14.10 -1.55 18.21
C GLN A 146 -13.49 -2.51 17.19
N GLY A 147 -12.28 -3.00 17.46
CA GLY A 147 -11.50 -3.78 16.50
C GLY A 147 -11.03 -2.96 15.28
N GLY A 148 -10.64 -3.62 14.22
CA GLY A 148 -10.19 -2.95 13.01
C GLY A 148 -9.52 -3.87 11.99
N SER A 149 -9.13 -3.27 10.86
CA SER A 149 -8.39 -3.97 9.80
C SER A 149 -7.22 -3.13 9.31
N VAL A 150 -6.00 -3.64 9.51
CA VAL A 150 -4.75 -3.05 8.99
C VAL A 150 -4.31 -3.86 7.77
N ILE A 151 -4.17 -3.20 6.63
CA ILE A 151 -3.84 -3.82 5.35
C ILE A 151 -2.54 -3.18 4.85
N LEU A 152 -1.51 -4.01 4.72
CA LEU A 152 -0.18 -3.59 4.30
C LEU A 152 0.04 -3.96 2.84
N ILE A 153 0.24 -2.97 1.97
CA ILE A 153 0.52 -3.25 0.56
C ILE A 153 2.01 -3.58 0.39
N SER A 154 2.28 -4.88 0.29
CA SER A 154 3.59 -5.40 -0.02
C SER A 154 3.77 -5.53 -1.55
N SER A 155 4.24 -6.65 -2.04
CA SER A 155 4.47 -6.97 -3.45
C SER A 155 4.74 -8.47 -3.59
N SER A 156 4.67 -9.02 -4.79
CA SER A 156 5.30 -10.31 -5.12
C SER A 156 6.79 -10.31 -4.74
N ALA A 157 7.46 -9.15 -4.80
CA ALA A 157 8.83 -8.96 -4.30
C ALA A 157 8.98 -9.13 -2.77
N GLY A 158 7.90 -9.19 -2.02
CA GLY A 158 7.91 -9.51 -0.58
C GLY A 158 7.83 -11.02 -0.28
N LEU A 159 7.56 -11.85 -1.28
CA LEU A 159 7.47 -13.30 -1.18
C LEU A 159 8.52 -14.02 -2.03
N LYS A 160 9.15 -13.31 -2.95
CA LYS A 160 10.06 -13.83 -3.95
C LYS A 160 11.18 -12.82 -4.21
N GLY A 161 12.40 -13.30 -4.42
CA GLY A 161 13.53 -12.44 -4.80
C GLY A 161 13.35 -11.87 -6.21
N GLN A 162 13.41 -10.55 -6.35
CA GLN A 162 13.38 -9.90 -7.65
C GLN A 162 14.75 -9.26 -7.95
N PRO A 163 15.39 -9.60 -9.08
CA PRO A 163 16.66 -9.02 -9.48
C PRO A 163 16.52 -7.52 -9.77
N PHE A 164 17.60 -6.79 -9.61
CA PHE A 164 17.73 -5.35 -9.85
C PHE A 164 16.93 -4.43 -8.91
N THR A 165 16.16 -4.98 -8.00
CA THR A 165 15.34 -4.23 -7.04
C THR A 165 15.62 -4.68 -5.61
N LEU A 166 16.90 -4.87 -5.24
CA LEU A 166 17.29 -5.44 -3.95
C LEU A 166 16.71 -4.70 -2.74
N HIS A 167 16.82 -3.37 -2.71
CA HIS A 167 16.27 -2.52 -1.67
C HIS A 167 14.75 -2.62 -1.55
N TYR A 168 14.05 -2.64 -2.69
CA TYR A 168 12.60 -2.82 -2.75
C TYR A 168 12.20 -4.23 -2.26
N THR A 169 12.91 -5.27 -2.73
CA THR A 169 12.72 -6.65 -2.27
C THR A 169 12.92 -6.76 -0.76
N ALA A 170 13.99 -6.18 -0.21
CA ALA A 170 14.26 -6.16 1.22
C ALA A 170 13.15 -5.45 1.99
N ALA A 171 12.72 -4.26 1.54
CA ALA A 171 11.63 -3.51 2.17
C ALA A 171 10.32 -4.32 2.19
N LYS A 172 9.94 -4.92 1.05
CA LYS A 172 8.68 -5.67 0.94
C LYS A 172 8.68 -7.00 1.69
N HIS A 173 9.84 -7.66 1.86
CA HIS A 173 10.01 -8.77 2.82
C HIS A 173 9.90 -8.27 4.27
N GLY A 174 10.45 -7.09 4.59
CA GLY A 174 10.30 -6.45 5.90
C GLY A 174 8.83 -6.19 6.25
N VAL A 175 8.01 -5.78 5.29
CA VAL A 175 6.55 -5.60 5.47
C VAL A 175 5.86 -6.92 5.85
N VAL A 176 6.31 -8.06 5.31
CA VAL A 176 5.81 -9.40 5.73
C VAL A 176 6.14 -9.65 7.20
N GLY A 177 7.36 -9.30 7.62
CA GLY A 177 7.76 -9.39 9.03
C GLY A 177 6.88 -8.54 9.94
N ILE A 178 6.65 -7.27 9.55
CA ILE A 178 5.73 -6.36 10.27
C ILE A 178 4.32 -6.96 10.34
N CYS A 179 3.77 -7.46 9.23
CA CYS A 179 2.44 -8.07 9.18
C CYS A 179 2.28 -9.19 10.20
N ARG A 180 3.23 -10.13 10.23
CA ARG A 180 3.19 -11.29 11.14
C ARG A 180 3.36 -10.91 12.61
N GLY A 181 4.31 -10.02 12.92
CA GLY A 181 4.52 -9.53 14.28
C GLY A 181 3.31 -8.78 14.81
N LEU A 182 2.85 -7.80 14.04
CA LEU A 182 1.75 -6.94 14.44
C LEU A 182 0.41 -7.69 14.53
N ALA A 183 0.17 -8.72 13.72
CA ALA A 183 -1.02 -9.56 13.83
C ALA A 183 -1.11 -10.28 15.18
N ASN A 184 0.03 -10.70 15.74
CA ASN A 184 0.09 -11.31 17.07
C ASN A 184 -0.12 -10.29 18.19
N GLU A 185 0.45 -9.08 18.03
CA GLU A 185 0.31 -8.02 19.04
C GLU A 185 -1.11 -7.45 19.10
N LEU A 186 -1.79 -7.33 17.96
CA LEU A 186 -3.08 -6.66 17.86
C LEU A 186 -4.29 -7.61 17.98
N GLY A 187 -4.05 -8.93 18.01
CA GLY A 187 -5.12 -9.92 18.14
C GLY A 187 -5.97 -9.75 19.40
N GLU A 188 -5.37 -9.33 20.52
CA GLU A 188 -6.09 -9.06 21.77
C GLU A 188 -7.07 -7.88 21.69
N TYR A 189 -6.89 -6.98 20.71
CA TYR A 189 -7.75 -5.83 20.46
C TYR A 189 -8.78 -6.07 19.34
N ASP A 190 -8.90 -7.30 18.83
CA ASP A 190 -9.73 -7.65 17.67
C ASP A 190 -9.35 -6.85 16.39
N ILE A 191 -8.09 -6.46 16.27
CA ILE A 191 -7.54 -5.77 15.10
C ILE A 191 -6.81 -6.80 14.24
N ARG A 192 -7.28 -6.97 13.00
CA ARG A 192 -6.68 -7.88 12.03
C ARG A 192 -5.58 -7.18 11.23
N VAL A 193 -4.51 -7.88 10.93
CA VAL A 193 -3.38 -7.36 10.12
C VAL A 193 -3.06 -8.33 9.02
N ASN A 194 -3.14 -7.90 7.76
CA ASN A 194 -2.83 -8.72 6.60
C ASN A 194 -2.00 -7.96 5.58
N SER A 195 -1.23 -8.66 4.78
CA SER A 195 -0.49 -8.08 3.67
C SER A 195 -1.02 -8.56 2.32
N VAL A 196 -1.11 -7.64 1.36
CA VAL A 196 -1.47 -7.93 -0.03
C VAL A 196 -0.22 -7.85 -0.90
N HIS A 197 -0.06 -8.78 -1.82
CA HIS A 197 1.15 -8.96 -2.62
C HIS A 197 0.82 -8.90 -4.13
N PRO A 198 0.68 -7.68 -4.69
CA PRO A 198 0.46 -7.51 -6.12
C PRO A 198 1.69 -7.92 -6.94
N ALA A 199 1.46 -8.40 -8.17
CA ALA A 199 2.47 -8.46 -9.23
C ALA A 199 2.36 -7.22 -10.15
N GLY A 200 2.40 -7.38 -11.46
CA GLY A 200 2.31 -6.28 -12.42
C GLY A 200 0.95 -5.59 -12.41
N VAL A 201 0.88 -4.37 -11.83
CA VAL A 201 -0.34 -3.54 -11.80
C VAL A 201 -0.15 -2.32 -12.70
N ARG A 202 -1.07 -2.03 -13.61
CA ARG A 202 -1.03 -0.89 -14.53
C ARG A 202 -1.08 0.45 -13.79
N THR A 203 0.09 0.92 -13.38
CA THR A 203 0.32 2.19 -12.68
C THR A 203 1.61 2.81 -13.18
N ALA A 204 1.89 4.06 -12.80
CA ALA A 204 3.16 4.71 -13.10
C ALA A 204 4.40 3.91 -12.64
N MET A 205 4.25 3.00 -11.66
CA MET A 205 5.34 2.14 -11.20
C MET A 205 5.76 1.10 -12.25
N MET A 206 4.89 0.71 -13.18
CA MET A 206 5.26 -0.16 -14.30
C MET A 206 6.00 0.59 -15.43
N GLU A 207 5.92 1.91 -15.45
CA GLU A 207 6.51 2.76 -16.48
C GLU A 207 7.95 3.19 -16.16
N VAL A 208 8.57 2.61 -15.12
CA VAL A 208 9.94 2.96 -14.70
C VAL A 208 10.93 2.68 -15.81
N PRO A 209 11.64 3.70 -16.30
CA PRO A 209 12.50 3.57 -17.47
C PRO A 209 13.64 2.56 -17.26
N GLY A 210 13.92 1.76 -18.27
CA GLY A 210 15.11 0.92 -18.35
C GLY A 210 15.01 -0.44 -17.63
N LEU A 211 14.18 -0.60 -16.61
CA LEU A 211 14.07 -1.85 -15.84
C LEU A 211 13.66 -3.03 -16.75
N TRP A 212 12.61 -2.88 -17.51
CA TRP A 212 12.12 -3.92 -18.41
C TRP A 212 13.11 -4.26 -19.52
N LYS A 213 13.82 -3.26 -20.05
CA LYS A 213 14.88 -3.48 -21.04
C LYS A 213 16.00 -4.35 -20.46
N MET A 214 16.46 -4.07 -19.24
CA MET A 214 17.49 -4.86 -18.57
C MET A 214 17.02 -6.30 -18.31
N ILE A 215 15.76 -6.51 -17.92
CA ILE A 215 15.18 -7.84 -17.73
C ILE A 215 15.15 -8.59 -19.08
N GLN A 216 14.73 -7.93 -20.16
CA GLN A 216 14.68 -8.53 -21.50
C GLN A 216 16.09 -8.90 -22.03
N GLU A 217 17.09 -8.08 -21.79
CA GLU A 217 18.49 -8.40 -22.14
C GLU A 217 19.02 -9.65 -21.41
N LYS A 218 18.40 -10.05 -20.33
CA LYS A 218 18.72 -11.23 -19.52
C LYS A 218 17.58 -12.26 -19.52
N ALA A 219 16.71 -12.25 -20.52
CA ALA A 219 15.49 -13.05 -20.54
C ALA A 219 15.76 -14.57 -20.41
N GLU A 220 16.86 -15.08 -20.98
CA GLU A 220 17.21 -16.51 -20.88
C GLU A 220 17.44 -16.97 -19.42
N THR A 221 18.02 -16.10 -18.59
CA THR A 221 18.38 -16.45 -17.19
C THR A 221 17.37 -15.91 -16.19
N LEU A 222 16.82 -14.72 -16.42
CA LEU A 222 15.94 -14.02 -15.48
C LEU A 222 14.46 -14.08 -15.86
N GLY A 223 14.14 -14.32 -17.13
CA GLY A 223 12.76 -14.42 -17.61
C GLY A 223 11.87 -15.34 -16.77
N PRO A 224 12.32 -16.56 -16.40
CA PRO A 224 11.55 -17.47 -15.58
C PRO A 224 11.11 -16.89 -14.23
N ILE A 225 11.87 -15.94 -13.66
CA ILE A 225 11.53 -15.28 -12.39
C ILE A 225 10.25 -14.44 -12.50
N PHE A 226 9.98 -13.88 -13.68
CA PHE A 226 8.84 -12.99 -13.96
C PHE A 226 7.67 -13.68 -14.65
N MET A 227 7.73 -15.02 -14.80
CA MET A 227 6.64 -15.77 -15.45
C MET A 227 5.44 -15.91 -14.53
N ASN A 228 4.27 -15.63 -15.08
CA ASN A 228 2.99 -15.85 -14.43
C ASN A 228 2.47 -17.28 -14.70
N THR A 229 1.66 -17.82 -13.78
CA THR A 229 0.95 -19.10 -13.99
C THR A 229 -0.29 -18.87 -14.85
N LEU A 230 -1.04 -17.79 -14.59
CA LEU A 230 -2.15 -17.37 -15.44
C LEU A 230 -1.63 -16.57 -16.65
N PRO A 231 -2.32 -16.61 -17.79
CA PRO A 231 -1.87 -15.99 -19.05
C PRO A 231 -2.16 -14.48 -19.11
N TYR A 232 -1.82 -13.76 -18.05
CA TYR A 232 -1.97 -12.30 -17.96
C TYR A 232 -0.63 -11.66 -17.68
N GLU A 233 -0.37 -10.49 -18.28
CA GLU A 233 0.86 -9.73 -18.07
C GLU A 233 0.73 -8.69 -16.96
N SER A 234 -0.45 -8.10 -16.82
CA SER A 234 -0.74 -7.05 -15.83
C SER A 234 -2.23 -7.00 -15.50
N MET A 235 -2.56 -6.41 -14.36
CA MET A 235 -3.91 -6.19 -13.88
C MET A 235 -4.18 -4.70 -13.64
N ASP A 236 -5.44 -4.32 -13.48
CA ASP A 236 -5.81 -2.96 -13.09
C ASP A 236 -5.75 -2.76 -11.58
N PRO A 237 -5.54 -1.52 -11.09
CA PRO A 237 -5.58 -1.22 -9.66
C PRO A 237 -6.85 -1.69 -8.96
N GLU A 238 -7.97 -1.73 -9.66
CA GLU A 238 -9.29 -2.18 -9.18
C GLU A 238 -9.29 -3.65 -8.76
N ASP A 239 -8.49 -4.50 -9.42
CA ASP A 239 -8.36 -5.91 -9.08
C ASP A 239 -7.72 -6.08 -7.69
N ILE A 240 -6.72 -5.26 -7.38
CA ILE A 240 -6.13 -5.22 -6.04
C ILE A 240 -7.10 -4.64 -5.02
N SER A 241 -7.83 -3.58 -5.40
CA SER A 241 -8.80 -2.92 -4.53
C SER A 241 -9.95 -3.84 -4.13
N ALA A 242 -10.30 -4.82 -4.96
CA ALA A 242 -11.29 -5.85 -4.61
C ALA A 242 -10.82 -6.69 -3.41
N THR A 243 -9.55 -7.10 -3.38
CA THR A 243 -8.94 -7.82 -2.26
C THR A 243 -8.83 -6.95 -1.01
N VAL A 244 -8.42 -5.68 -1.16
CA VAL A 244 -8.36 -4.71 -0.06
C VAL A 244 -9.74 -4.51 0.55
N ALA A 245 -10.78 -4.32 -0.24
CA ALA A 245 -12.16 -4.15 0.22
C ALA A 245 -12.70 -5.40 0.94
N TRP A 246 -12.36 -6.60 0.46
CA TRP A 246 -12.67 -7.85 1.17
C TRP A 246 -11.97 -7.91 2.54
N LEU A 247 -10.67 -7.66 2.60
CA LEU A 247 -9.91 -7.65 3.86
C LEU A 247 -10.39 -6.56 4.84
N ALA A 248 -10.90 -5.44 4.34
CA ALA A 248 -11.47 -4.37 5.15
C ALA A 248 -12.82 -4.74 5.76
N SER A 249 -13.54 -5.67 5.14
CA SER A 249 -14.91 -6.05 5.54
C SER A 249 -14.95 -7.17 6.57
N ASP A 250 -16.15 -7.40 7.15
CA ASP A 250 -16.40 -8.50 8.06
C ASP A 250 -16.39 -9.87 7.38
N ASP A 251 -16.42 -9.92 6.03
CA ASP A 251 -16.27 -11.17 5.27
C ASP A 251 -14.88 -11.82 5.52
N ALA A 252 -13.89 -11.03 5.94
CA ALA A 252 -12.54 -11.46 6.29
C ALA A 252 -12.28 -11.49 7.81
N ARG A 253 -13.33 -11.51 8.67
CA ARG A 253 -13.21 -11.37 10.13
C ARG A 253 -12.30 -12.39 10.84
N TYR A 254 -12.02 -13.52 10.21
CA TYR A 254 -11.13 -14.55 10.76
C TYR A 254 -9.78 -14.64 10.06
N ILE A 255 -9.45 -13.64 9.21
CA ILE A 255 -8.19 -13.60 8.46
C ILE A 255 -7.27 -12.56 9.10
N THR A 256 -6.19 -13.02 9.74
CA THR A 256 -5.12 -12.16 10.27
C THR A 256 -3.76 -12.86 10.11
N GLY A 257 -2.69 -12.07 9.99
CA GLY A 257 -1.32 -12.56 9.76
C GLY A 257 -1.10 -13.16 8.37
N ALA A 258 -2.08 -13.08 7.47
CA ALA A 258 -2.01 -13.70 6.16
C ALA A 258 -1.24 -12.82 5.15
N GLN A 259 -0.53 -13.48 4.24
CA GLN A 259 0.06 -12.91 3.05
C GLN A 259 -0.79 -13.32 1.85
N ILE A 260 -1.49 -12.36 1.25
CA ILE A 260 -2.46 -12.61 0.17
C ILE A 260 -1.86 -12.24 -1.19
N PRO A 261 -1.36 -13.20 -1.98
CA PRO A 261 -0.87 -12.92 -3.32
C PRO A 261 -2.05 -12.57 -4.25
N VAL A 262 -1.89 -11.47 -5.00
CA VAL A 262 -2.75 -11.11 -6.13
C VAL A 262 -1.81 -10.91 -7.31
N ASP A 263 -1.31 -12.01 -7.88
CA ASP A 263 -0.05 -12.04 -8.61
C ASP A 263 -0.02 -12.96 -9.82
N PHE A 264 -1.17 -13.43 -10.29
CA PHE A 264 -1.27 -14.42 -11.39
C PHE A 264 -0.53 -15.73 -11.12
N GLY A 265 -0.19 -16.03 -9.85
CA GLY A 265 0.62 -17.19 -9.47
C GLY A 265 2.12 -17.03 -9.74
N THR A 266 2.62 -15.79 -9.88
CA THR A 266 4.05 -15.49 -10.03
C THR A 266 4.88 -16.03 -8.88
N CYS A 267 4.39 -15.95 -7.64
CA CYS A 267 5.09 -16.43 -6.45
C CYS A 267 5.06 -17.96 -6.30
N ASN A 268 4.29 -18.66 -7.12
CA ASN A 268 4.18 -20.13 -7.08
C ASN A 268 5.17 -20.82 -8.05
N ARG A 269 6.06 -20.07 -8.70
CA ARG A 269 7.06 -20.57 -9.64
C ARG A 269 8.48 -20.28 -9.20
#